data_6718b126220b6f2e6d2793892cffaa5d
#
_entry.id   6718b126220b6f2e6d2793892cffaa5d
#
_cell.length_a   1.000
_cell.length_b   1.000
_cell.length_c   1.000
_cell.angle_alpha   90.00
_cell.angle_beta   90.00
_cell.angle_gamma   90.00
#
_symmetry.space_group_name_H-M   'P 1'
#
loop_
_entity.id
_entity.type
_entity.pdbx_description
1 polymer ?
#
loop_
_entity_poly.entity_id
_entity_poly.type
_entity_poly.pdbx_seq_one_letter_code
_entity_poly.pdbx_strand_id
1 'polypeptide(L)'
;MKKIFAIIVCICAVTAQAQKMGNEALRKLQMAEFAIANLYVDSVDENRLVEEAIIKMLAQLDPHSTYNNAEEVKKMNEPLQGNFEGIGVQFQMIEDTLLVVQPVSNGPSEKVGILAGDRIIAVNDSAIAGVKMSTEDIMSRLRGEKGSEVKLTIVRRGVNEPLFFTVKRDKIPILSLDAAYMIQPRTGYIRINRFGATTAEEFLKALKELQKKGMKDLLLDLQGNGGGYLNAAIDLANEFLQQKNLIVYT
;
A
#
# COMPACT_ATOMS: atom_id res chain seq x y z
N MET A 1 18.63 -22.14 -54.29
CA MET A 1 18.53 -20.68 -54.00
C MET A 1 17.14 -20.11 -54.26
N LYS A 2 16.48 -20.34 -55.40
CA LYS A 2 15.13 -19.76 -55.68
C LYS A 2 14.04 -20.20 -54.69
N LYS A 3 14.05 -21.41 -54.15
CA LYS A 3 13.07 -21.92 -53.15
C LYS A 3 13.25 -21.30 -51.77
N ILE A 4 14.50 -21.04 -51.36
CA ILE A 4 14.81 -20.38 -50.07
C ILE A 4 14.40 -18.90 -50.11
N PHE A 5 14.63 -18.26 -51.25
CA PHE A 5 14.21 -16.85 -51.46
C PHE A 5 12.67 -16.71 -51.41
N ALA A 6 11.93 -17.66 -51.99
CA ALA A 6 10.47 -17.66 -51.94
C ALA A 6 9.92 -17.84 -50.50
N ILE A 7 10.56 -18.69 -49.69
CA ILE A 7 10.17 -18.92 -48.29
C ILE A 7 10.44 -17.65 -47.46
N ILE A 8 11.57 -16.99 -47.65
CA ILE A 8 11.89 -15.74 -46.92
C ILE A 8 10.91 -14.64 -47.30
N VAL A 9 10.53 -14.50 -48.56
CA VAL A 9 9.53 -13.53 -49.03
C VAL A 9 8.14 -13.79 -48.44
N CYS A 10 7.73 -15.06 -48.34
CA CYS A 10 6.47 -15.45 -47.70
C CYS A 10 6.46 -15.15 -46.18
N ILE A 11 7.55 -15.40 -45.47
CA ILE A 11 7.67 -15.10 -44.03
C ILE A 11 7.60 -13.57 -43.81
N CYS A 12 8.30 -12.77 -44.62
CA CYS A 12 8.24 -11.30 -44.57
C CYS A 12 6.83 -10.77 -44.87
N ALA A 13 6.09 -11.41 -45.78
CA ALA A 13 4.73 -10.99 -46.13
C ALA A 13 3.73 -11.27 -44.99
N VAL A 14 3.87 -12.38 -44.28
CA VAL A 14 3.02 -12.74 -43.14
C VAL A 14 3.28 -11.82 -41.96
N THR A 15 4.55 -11.49 -41.66
CA THR A 15 4.89 -10.54 -40.59
C THR A 15 4.41 -9.12 -40.91
N ALA A 16 4.47 -8.69 -42.19
CA ALA A 16 3.96 -7.39 -42.59
C ALA A 16 2.43 -7.26 -42.51
N GLN A 17 1.69 -8.36 -42.74
CA GLN A 17 0.23 -8.35 -42.55
C GLN A 17 -0.19 -8.35 -41.06
N ALA A 18 0.50 -9.09 -40.20
CA ALA A 18 0.25 -9.06 -38.75
C ALA A 18 0.51 -7.65 -38.16
N GLN A 19 1.57 -7.00 -38.61
CA GLN A 19 1.90 -5.63 -38.21
C GLN A 19 0.87 -4.61 -38.70
N LYS A 20 0.28 -4.83 -39.90
CA LYS A 20 -0.76 -3.96 -40.46
C LYS A 20 -2.08 -4.03 -39.73
N MET A 21 -2.49 -5.22 -39.25
CA MET A 21 -3.71 -5.39 -38.44
C MET A 21 -3.58 -4.74 -37.04
N GLY A 22 -2.43 -4.91 -36.38
CA GLY A 22 -2.18 -4.27 -35.10
C GLY A 22 -2.15 -2.74 -35.18
N ASN A 23 -1.63 -2.18 -36.29
CA ASN A 23 -1.63 -0.74 -36.53
C ASN A 23 -3.03 -0.15 -36.79
N GLU A 24 -3.95 -0.90 -37.38
CA GLU A 24 -5.31 -0.39 -37.66
C GLU A 24 -6.14 -0.26 -36.37
N ALA A 25 -6.11 -1.25 -35.49
CA ALA A 25 -6.81 -1.20 -34.20
C ALA A 25 -6.26 -0.07 -33.31
N LEU A 26 -4.94 0.06 -33.24
CA LEU A 26 -4.29 1.13 -32.49
C LEU A 26 -4.66 2.51 -33.05
N ARG A 27 -4.66 2.68 -34.37
CA ARG A 27 -5.08 3.93 -35.02
C ARG A 27 -6.54 4.30 -34.73
N LYS A 28 -7.46 3.33 -34.71
CA LYS A 28 -8.85 3.59 -34.32
C LYS A 28 -8.96 4.13 -32.91
N LEU A 29 -8.23 3.53 -31.97
CA LEU A 29 -8.22 3.98 -30.58
C LEU A 29 -7.64 5.40 -30.45
N GLN A 30 -6.49 5.67 -31.10
CA GLN A 30 -5.87 6.99 -31.11
C GLN A 30 -6.75 8.06 -31.78
N MET A 31 -7.43 7.71 -32.88
CA MET A 31 -8.35 8.64 -33.54
C MET A 31 -9.59 8.95 -32.69
N ALA A 32 -10.11 7.96 -31.97
CA ALA A 32 -11.22 8.15 -31.07
C ALA A 32 -10.85 9.06 -29.89
N GLU A 33 -9.72 8.79 -29.25
CA GLU A 33 -9.18 9.62 -28.17
C GLU A 33 -8.94 11.05 -28.64
N PHE A 34 -8.24 11.24 -29.76
CA PHE A 34 -7.99 12.56 -30.36
C PHE A 34 -9.28 13.32 -30.67
N ALA A 35 -10.29 12.64 -31.25
CA ALA A 35 -11.56 13.26 -31.57
C ALA A 35 -12.32 13.71 -30.32
N ILE A 36 -12.31 12.90 -29.26
CA ILE A 36 -12.95 13.26 -27.99
C ILE A 36 -12.20 14.43 -27.34
N ALA A 37 -10.88 14.34 -27.23
CA ALA A 37 -10.08 15.37 -26.58
C ALA A 37 -10.15 16.75 -27.27
N ASN A 38 -10.27 16.77 -28.61
CA ASN A 38 -10.15 18.02 -29.38
C ASN A 38 -11.47 18.51 -29.99
N LEU A 39 -12.47 17.66 -30.19
CA LEU A 39 -13.70 18.01 -30.91
C LEU A 39 -14.96 17.88 -30.05
N TYR A 40 -14.86 17.38 -28.82
CA TYR A 40 -15.99 17.31 -27.92
C TYR A 40 -16.39 18.73 -27.43
N VAL A 41 -17.67 18.94 -27.12
CA VAL A 41 -18.19 20.27 -26.78
C VAL A 41 -17.69 20.77 -25.42
N ASP A 42 -17.49 19.85 -24.47
CA ASP A 42 -17.00 20.17 -23.13
C ASP A 42 -15.54 19.75 -22.97
N SER A 43 -14.81 20.35 -22.03
CA SER A 43 -13.45 19.94 -21.69
C SER A 43 -13.44 18.53 -21.12
N VAL A 44 -12.55 17.69 -21.61
CA VAL A 44 -12.38 16.29 -21.17
C VAL A 44 -11.02 16.13 -20.49
N ASP A 45 -10.99 15.42 -19.38
CA ASP A 45 -9.77 14.93 -18.75
C ASP A 45 -9.27 13.71 -19.54
N GLU A 46 -8.25 13.93 -20.37
CA GLU A 46 -7.67 12.91 -21.25
C GLU A 46 -7.11 11.72 -20.46
N ASN A 47 -6.45 11.97 -19.32
CA ASN A 47 -5.86 10.90 -18.50
C ASN A 47 -6.97 9.99 -17.97
N ARG A 48 -8.01 10.57 -17.42
CA ARG A 48 -9.16 9.82 -16.93
C ARG A 48 -9.86 9.03 -18.03
N LEU A 49 -10.02 9.64 -19.21
CA LEU A 49 -10.63 8.98 -20.37
C LEU A 49 -9.82 7.74 -20.77
N VAL A 50 -8.48 7.86 -20.84
CA VAL A 50 -7.59 6.76 -21.23
C VAL A 50 -7.61 5.66 -20.13
N GLU A 51 -7.56 6.01 -18.86
CA GLU A 51 -7.65 5.04 -17.76
C GLU A 51 -8.96 4.25 -17.80
N GLU A 52 -10.10 4.91 -17.99
CA GLU A 52 -11.41 4.26 -18.15
C GLU A 52 -11.45 3.32 -19.37
N ALA A 53 -10.82 3.73 -20.49
CA ALA A 53 -10.73 2.89 -21.67
C ALA A 53 -9.88 1.63 -21.39
N ILE A 54 -8.75 1.74 -20.69
CA ILE A 54 -7.91 0.62 -20.29
C ILE A 54 -8.70 -0.35 -19.40
N ILE A 55 -9.41 0.16 -18.38
CA ILE A 55 -10.25 -0.64 -17.49
C ILE A 55 -11.28 -1.43 -18.29
N LYS A 56 -11.97 -0.78 -19.26
CA LYS A 56 -12.96 -1.45 -20.10
C LYS A 56 -12.37 -2.48 -21.05
N MET A 57 -11.17 -2.26 -21.56
CA MET A 57 -10.46 -3.25 -22.38
C MET A 57 -10.06 -4.48 -21.57
N LEU A 58 -9.49 -4.28 -20.37
CA LEU A 58 -9.09 -5.37 -19.49
C LEU A 58 -10.29 -6.20 -19.00
N ALA A 59 -11.43 -5.58 -18.76
CA ALA A 59 -12.66 -6.27 -18.38
C ALA A 59 -13.20 -7.27 -19.44
N GLN A 60 -12.67 -7.23 -20.69
CA GLN A 60 -12.98 -8.21 -21.74
C GLN A 60 -12.07 -9.45 -21.70
N LEU A 61 -11.03 -9.45 -20.86
CA LEU A 61 -10.06 -10.54 -20.78
C LEU A 61 -10.49 -11.55 -19.71
N ASP A 62 -10.02 -11.39 -18.51
CA ASP A 62 -10.28 -12.27 -17.38
C ASP A 62 -10.48 -11.46 -16.08
N PRO A 63 -11.06 -12.06 -15.01
CA PRO A 63 -11.32 -11.34 -13.76
C PRO A 63 -10.06 -10.87 -13.02
N HIS A 64 -8.88 -11.39 -13.37
CA HIS A 64 -7.61 -11.05 -12.71
C HIS A 64 -6.87 -9.92 -13.42
N SER A 65 -7.26 -9.62 -14.67
CA SER A 65 -6.67 -8.52 -15.45
C SER A 65 -7.29 -7.20 -15.01
N THR A 66 -6.62 -6.50 -14.10
CA THR A 66 -7.06 -5.21 -13.55
C THR A 66 -6.03 -4.11 -13.82
N TYR A 67 -6.52 -2.88 -13.95
CA TYR A 67 -5.69 -1.67 -14.01
C TYR A 67 -5.72 -0.99 -12.64
N ASN A 68 -4.54 -0.64 -12.14
CA ASN A 68 -4.41 0.21 -10.96
C ASN A 68 -3.61 1.45 -11.35
N ASN A 69 -4.11 2.61 -11.03
CA ASN A 69 -3.37 3.86 -11.26
C ASN A 69 -2.20 4.02 -10.26
N ALA A 70 -1.35 5.02 -10.48
CA ALA A 70 -0.15 5.22 -9.67
C ALA A 70 -0.46 5.43 -8.17
N GLU A 71 -1.57 6.09 -7.84
CA GLU A 71 -1.99 6.31 -6.45
C GLU A 71 -2.48 5.02 -5.79
N GLU A 72 -3.26 4.20 -6.50
CA GLU A 72 -3.71 2.90 -6.04
C GLU A 72 -2.53 1.96 -5.82
N VAL A 73 -1.58 1.89 -6.78
CA VAL A 73 -0.34 1.11 -6.64
C VAL A 73 0.46 1.58 -5.42
N LYS A 74 0.55 2.90 -5.18
CA LYS A 74 1.22 3.43 -3.98
C LYS A 74 0.52 2.96 -2.70
N LYS A 75 -0.82 3.06 -2.63
CA LYS A 75 -1.62 2.61 -1.47
C LYS A 75 -1.47 1.10 -1.23
N MET A 76 -1.45 0.29 -2.28
CA MET A 76 -1.26 -1.17 -2.18
C MET A 76 0.14 -1.54 -1.68
N ASN A 77 1.16 -0.78 -2.08
CA ASN A 77 2.55 -1.05 -1.70
C ASN A 77 2.93 -0.50 -0.32
N GLU A 78 2.27 0.54 0.19
CA GLU A 78 2.58 1.12 1.51
C GLU A 78 2.71 0.07 2.64
N PRO A 79 1.74 -0.87 2.83
CA PRO A 79 1.87 -1.89 3.87
C PRO A 79 3.07 -2.82 3.68
N LEU A 80 3.48 -3.06 2.44
CA LEU A 80 4.63 -3.90 2.10
C LEU A 80 5.96 -3.16 2.24
N GLN A 81 5.97 -1.83 2.04
CA GLN A 81 7.14 -0.99 2.30
C GLN A 81 7.44 -0.82 3.80
N GLY A 82 6.53 -1.25 4.68
CA GLY A 82 6.69 -1.20 6.12
C GLY A 82 6.53 0.19 6.74
N ASN A 83 6.01 1.16 6.00
CA ASN A 83 5.68 2.49 6.51
C ASN A 83 4.68 3.23 5.62
N PHE A 84 3.98 4.19 6.20
CA PHE A 84 3.20 5.21 5.49
C PHE A 84 3.48 6.59 6.07
N GLU A 85 3.09 7.64 5.36
CA GLU A 85 3.31 9.02 5.79
C GLU A 85 2.01 9.64 6.31
N GLY A 86 2.05 10.21 7.51
CA GLY A 86 0.88 10.80 8.15
C GLY A 86 1.10 11.23 9.60
N ILE A 87 0.00 11.36 10.34
CA ILE A 87 0.03 11.82 11.73
C ILE A 87 0.31 10.74 12.78
N GLY A 88 0.16 9.45 12.43
CA GLY A 88 0.44 8.34 13.34
C GLY A 88 -0.59 8.18 14.46
N VAL A 89 -1.84 7.92 14.11
CA VAL A 89 -2.91 7.53 15.05
C VAL A 89 -3.60 6.25 14.58
N GLN A 90 -3.95 5.39 15.53
CA GLN A 90 -4.96 4.36 15.34
C GLN A 90 -6.31 4.96 15.73
N PHE A 91 -7.31 4.82 14.88
CA PHE A 91 -8.61 5.44 15.12
C PHE A 91 -9.76 4.51 14.75
N GLN A 92 -10.93 4.84 15.24
CA GLN A 92 -12.19 4.21 14.90
C GLN A 92 -13.24 5.30 14.63
N MET A 93 -14.12 5.07 13.66
CA MET A 93 -15.26 5.95 13.46
C MET A 93 -16.40 5.55 14.41
N ILE A 94 -16.85 6.48 15.22
CA ILE A 94 -17.98 6.31 16.15
C ILE A 94 -18.92 7.50 15.95
N GLU A 95 -20.18 7.23 15.58
CA GLU A 95 -21.22 8.25 15.41
C GLU A 95 -20.73 9.45 14.56
N ASP A 96 -20.22 9.14 13.37
CA ASP A 96 -19.70 10.15 12.42
C ASP A 96 -18.56 11.02 13.00
N THR A 97 -17.78 10.49 13.93
CA THR A 97 -16.66 11.18 14.55
C THR A 97 -15.45 10.27 14.63
N LEU A 98 -14.26 10.78 14.32
CA LEU A 98 -13.00 10.05 14.45
C LEU A 98 -12.57 10.03 15.92
N LEU A 99 -12.61 8.86 16.55
CA LEU A 99 -12.09 8.59 17.88
C LEU A 99 -10.67 8.03 17.80
N VAL A 100 -9.71 8.67 18.42
CA VAL A 100 -8.33 8.17 18.56
C VAL A 100 -8.35 7.00 19.55
N VAL A 101 -8.06 5.79 19.06
CA VAL A 101 -7.90 4.59 19.89
C VAL A 101 -6.57 4.69 20.64
N GLN A 102 -5.49 4.98 19.90
CA GLN A 102 -4.19 5.32 20.48
C GLN A 102 -3.29 6.01 19.44
N PRO A 103 -2.42 6.93 19.86
CA PRO A 103 -1.34 7.42 19.01
C PRO A 103 -0.27 6.33 18.85
N VAL A 104 0.43 6.34 17.71
CA VAL A 104 1.58 5.45 17.49
C VAL A 104 2.74 5.91 18.37
N SER A 105 3.35 4.98 19.09
CA SER A 105 4.46 5.27 20.01
C SER A 105 5.63 5.94 19.28
N ASN A 106 6.13 7.01 19.86
CA ASN A 106 7.15 7.89 19.29
C ASN A 106 6.72 8.57 17.96
N GLY A 107 5.44 8.47 17.61
CA GLY A 107 4.87 9.08 16.42
C GLY A 107 4.60 10.58 16.55
N PRO A 108 4.25 11.25 15.43
CA PRO A 108 3.99 12.70 15.43
C PRO A 108 2.87 13.13 16.38
N SER A 109 1.77 12.38 16.41
CA SER A 109 0.61 12.69 17.25
C SER A 109 0.91 12.57 18.74
N GLU A 110 1.65 11.54 19.14
CA GLU A 110 2.06 11.37 20.54
C GLU A 110 2.96 12.53 20.99
N LYS A 111 3.91 12.96 20.14
CA LYS A 111 4.85 14.05 20.44
C LYS A 111 4.16 15.39 20.70
N VAL A 112 3.02 15.66 20.08
CA VAL A 112 2.26 16.89 20.31
C VAL A 112 1.23 16.75 21.44
N GLY A 113 1.07 15.57 22.04
CA GLY A 113 0.20 15.35 23.19
C GLY A 113 -1.23 14.92 22.85
N ILE A 114 -1.46 14.35 21.68
CA ILE A 114 -2.73 13.67 21.35
C ILE A 114 -2.80 12.38 22.17
N LEU A 115 -3.96 12.10 22.73
CA LEU A 115 -4.18 10.99 23.65
C LEU A 115 -5.25 10.01 23.14
N ALA A 116 -5.23 8.79 23.68
CA ALA A 116 -6.34 7.85 23.50
C ALA A 116 -7.64 8.46 24.06
N GLY A 117 -8.73 8.30 23.33
CA GLY A 117 -10.04 8.88 23.67
C GLY A 117 -10.28 10.30 23.11
N ASP A 118 -9.29 10.93 22.50
CA ASP A 118 -9.48 12.21 21.79
C ASP A 118 -10.39 12.01 20.57
N ARG A 119 -11.24 13.00 20.30
CA ARG A 119 -12.11 13.05 19.13
C ARG A 119 -11.63 14.15 18.19
N ILE A 120 -11.16 13.78 16.99
CA ILE A 120 -10.78 14.74 15.96
C ILE A 120 -12.05 15.19 15.24
N ILE A 121 -12.37 16.46 15.32
CA ILE A 121 -13.60 17.03 14.76
C ILE A 121 -13.36 17.87 13.50
N ALA A 122 -12.14 18.42 13.33
CA ALA A 122 -11.78 19.16 12.13
C ALA A 122 -10.31 18.96 11.76
N VAL A 123 -10.01 19.07 10.46
CA VAL A 123 -8.67 19.03 9.87
C VAL A 123 -8.50 20.25 8.98
N ASN A 124 -7.44 21.07 9.22
CA ASN A 124 -7.18 22.32 8.52
C ASN A 124 -8.43 23.21 8.45
N ASP A 125 -9.07 23.42 9.60
CA ASP A 125 -10.28 24.23 9.78
C ASP A 125 -11.53 23.70 9.03
N SER A 126 -11.44 22.52 8.39
CA SER A 126 -12.55 21.84 7.73
C SER A 126 -13.14 20.77 8.64
N ALA A 127 -14.43 20.86 8.96
CA ALA A 127 -15.12 19.86 9.76
C ALA A 127 -15.05 18.47 9.10
N ILE A 128 -14.75 17.43 9.90
CA ILE A 128 -14.78 16.02 9.49
C ILE A 128 -15.78 15.22 10.32
N ALA A 129 -16.26 15.75 11.44
CA ALA A 129 -17.29 15.14 12.27
C ALA A 129 -18.67 15.75 11.97
N GLY A 130 -19.72 14.91 11.99
CA GLY A 130 -21.10 15.33 11.75
C GLY A 130 -21.44 15.67 10.29
N VAL A 131 -20.55 15.35 9.33
CA VAL A 131 -20.69 15.68 7.90
C VAL A 131 -20.78 14.45 7.00
N LYS A 132 -20.86 13.26 7.58
CA LYS A 132 -20.90 11.95 6.88
C LYS A 132 -19.77 11.76 5.88
N MET A 133 -18.57 12.24 6.22
CA MET A 133 -17.38 12.08 5.40
C MET A 133 -16.94 10.61 5.42
N SER A 134 -16.51 10.10 4.28
CA SER A 134 -15.99 8.73 4.20
C SER A 134 -14.70 8.58 5.02
N THR A 135 -14.43 7.39 5.55
CA THR A 135 -13.18 7.10 6.26
C THR A 135 -11.96 7.34 5.37
N GLU A 136 -12.09 7.05 4.06
CA GLU A 136 -11.02 7.26 3.07
C GLU A 136 -10.70 8.75 2.88
N ASP A 137 -11.73 9.60 2.78
CA ASP A 137 -11.54 11.05 2.68
C ASP A 137 -10.91 11.62 3.96
N ILE A 138 -11.30 11.13 5.13
CA ILE A 138 -10.69 11.52 6.41
C ILE A 138 -9.22 11.09 6.42
N MET A 139 -8.92 9.83 6.06
CA MET A 139 -7.54 9.34 5.99
C MET A 139 -6.70 10.15 5.02
N SER A 140 -7.23 10.51 3.84
CA SER A 140 -6.49 11.31 2.85
C SER A 140 -6.09 12.68 3.39
N ARG A 141 -6.92 13.29 4.25
CA ARG A 141 -6.63 14.59 4.91
C ARG A 141 -5.60 14.47 6.03
N LEU A 142 -5.57 13.33 6.75
CA LEU A 142 -4.62 13.08 7.84
C LEU A 142 -3.26 12.60 7.32
N ARG A 143 -3.23 11.90 6.18
CA ARG A 143 -2.01 11.52 5.47
C ARG A 143 -1.42 12.72 4.72
N GLY A 144 -0.19 12.57 4.24
CA GLY A 144 0.50 13.55 3.43
C GLY A 144 2.00 13.45 3.60
N GLU A 145 2.74 14.14 2.78
CA GLU A 145 4.19 14.07 2.71
C GLU A 145 4.86 14.32 4.06
N LYS A 146 5.90 13.53 4.33
CA LYS A 146 6.76 13.71 5.51
C LYS A 146 7.24 15.18 5.61
N GLY A 147 7.08 15.77 6.77
CA GLY A 147 7.49 17.14 7.05
C GLY A 147 6.41 18.18 6.79
N SER A 148 5.32 17.86 6.07
CA SER A 148 4.17 18.73 5.95
C SER A 148 3.40 18.83 7.27
N GLU A 149 2.72 19.93 7.50
CA GLU A 149 1.95 20.19 8.71
C GLU A 149 0.45 20.02 8.47
N VAL A 150 -0.25 19.59 9.51
CA VAL A 150 -1.71 19.54 9.53
C VAL A 150 -2.21 20.06 10.87
N LYS A 151 -3.23 20.91 10.82
CA LYS A 151 -3.90 21.42 12.01
C LYS A 151 -5.09 20.53 12.35
N LEU A 152 -5.19 20.14 13.61
CA LEU A 152 -6.27 19.29 14.12
C LEU A 152 -7.02 20.05 15.20
N THR A 153 -8.35 20.03 15.12
CA THR A 153 -9.24 20.45 16.21
C THR A 153 -9.77 19.20 16.89
N ILE A 154 -9.58 19.12 18.20
CA ILE A 154 -9.85 17.93 19.01
C ILE A 154 -10.76 18.29 20.17
N VAL A 155 -11.72 17.42 20.44
CA VAL A 155 -12.53 17.41 21.68
C VAL A 155 -12.01 16.33 22.58
N ARG A 156 -11.66 16.68 23.83
CA ARG A 156 -11.15 15.75 24.85
C ARG A 156 -12.12 15.67 26.01
N ARG A 157 -12.43 14.47 26.47
CA ARG A 157 -13.30 14.26 27.62
C ARG A 157 -12.73 14.95 28.86
N GLY A 158 -13.57 15.75 29.54
CA GLY A 158 -13.17 16.51 30.73
C GLY A 158 -12.50 17.85 30.43
N VAL A 159 -12.41 18.26 29.18
CA VAL A 159 -11.96 19.60 28.75
C VAL A 159 -13.12 20.28 28.03
N ASN A 160 -13.52 21.46 28.46
CA ASN A 160 -14.70 22.15 27.92
C ASN A 160 -14.41 22.82 26.56
N GLU A 161 -13.18 23.30 26.38
CA GLU A 161 -12.76 23.99 25.15
C GLU A 161 -12.11 23.04 24.14
N PRO A 162 -12.33 23.23 22.85
CA PRO A 162 -11.60 22.50 21.82
C PRO A 162 -10.09 22.72 21.92
N LEU A 163 -9.34 21.66 21.72
CA LEU A 163 -7.87 21.69 21.69
C LEU A 163 -7.39 21.77 20.24
N PHE A 164 -6.35 22.57 20.01
CA PHE A 164 -5.76 22.76 18.70
C PHE A 164 -4.33 22.21 18.70
N PHE A 165 -4.05 21.32 17.75
CA PHE A 165 -2.73 20.71 17.58
C PHE A 165 -2.25 20.93 16.15
N THR A 166 -1.00 21.35 15.99
CA THR A 166 -0.30 21.30 14.70
C THR A 166 0.62 20.08 14.71
N VAL A 167 0.32 19.13 13.85
CA VAL A 167 1.08 17.88 13.74
C VAL A 167 1.93 17.92 12.48
N LYS A 168 3.24 17.77 12.63
CA LYS A 168 4.17 17.60 11.50
C LYS A 168 4.19 16.14 11.11
N ARG A 169 3.70 15.81 9.90
CA ARG A 169 3.64 14.44 9.41
C ARG A 169 5.01 13.80 9.33
N ASP A 170 5.08 12.50 9.57
CA ASP A 170 6.31 11.72 9.47
C ASP A 170 6.01 10.31 8.96
N LYS A 171 7.06 9.53 8.70
CA LYS A 171 6.94 8.11 8.38
C LYS A 171 6.50 7.33 9.62
N ILE A 172 5.39 6.64 9.48
CA ILE A 172 4.79 5.81 10.53
C ILE A 172 5.11 4.35 10.20
N PRO A 173 5.82 3.62 11.07
CA PRO A 173 6.17 2.24 10.80
C PRO A 173 4.94 1.34 10.81
N ILE A 174 4.89 0.41 9.87
CA ILE A 174 3.92 -0.68 9.81
C ILE A 174 4.71 -1.96 10.05
N LEU A 175 4.63 -2.50 11.25
CA LEU A 175 5.38 -3.70 11.59
C LEU A 175 4.81 -4.92 10.88
N SER A 176 5.70 -5.81 10.45
CA SER A 176 5.38 -7.13 9.90
C SER A 176 5.18 -8.17 11.02
N LEU A 177 5.73 -7.89 12.20
CA LEU A 177 5.62 -8.75 13.38
C LEU A 177 4.51 -8.24 14.30
N ASP A 178 3.49 -9.08 14.56
CA ASP A 178 2.43 -8.78 15.52
C ASP A 178 2.84 -9.09 16.96
N ALA A 179 3.70 -10.09 17.15
CA ALA A 179 4.10 -10.55 18.46
C ALA A 179 5.49 -11.21 18.43
N ALA A 180 6.27 -10.98 19.51
CA ALA A 180 7.52 -11.67 19.78
C ALA A 180 7.74 -11.75 21.28
N TYR A 181 7.59 -12.95 21.89
CA TYR A 181 7.74 -13.17 23.32
C TYR A 181 8.10 -14.61 23.65
N MET A 182 8.55 -14.85 24.90
CA MET A 182 8.78 -16.20 25.41
C MET A 182 7.44 -16.80 25.83
N ILE A 183 6.99 -17.87 25.17
CA ILE A 183 5.76 -18.60 25.49
C ILE A 183 5.99 -19.63 26.61
N GLN A 184 7.22 -20.14 26.71
CA GLN A 184 7.70 -21.05 27.76
C GLN A 184 9.17 -20.74 28.08
N PRO A 185 9.74 -21.27 29.17
CA PRO A 185 11.12 -20.92 29.59
C PRO A 185 12.21 -21.06 28.53
N ARG A 186 12.00 -21.92 27.51
CA ARG A 186 12.97 -22.16 26.42
C ARG A 186 12.41 -21.91 25.04
N THR A 187 11.11 -21.67 24.92
CA THR A 187 10.42 -21.55 23.63
C THR A 187 10.00 -20.11 23.40
N GLY A 188 10.53 -19.51 22.34
CA GLY A 188 10.10 -18.22 21.82
C GLY A 188 8.94 -18.38 20.84
N TYR A 189 8.08 -17.38 20.80
CA TYR A 189 7.01 -17.25 19.82
C TYR A 189 7.20 -15.98 19.03
N ILE A 190 7.14 -16.08 17.69
CA ILE A 190 7.15 -14.93 16.78
C ILE A 190 6.01 -15.11 15.79
N ARG A 191 5.15 -14.09 15.64
CA ARG A 191 4.10 -14.06 14.64
C ARG A 191 4.38 -13.00 13.58
N ILE A 192 4.34 -13.43 12.31
CA ILE A 192 4.53 -12.58 11.14
C ILE A 192 3.23 -12.53 10.34
N ASN A 193 2.64 -11.35 10.20
CA ASN A 193 1.36 -11.15 9.52
C ASN A 193 1.50 -10.88 8.01
N ARG A 194 2.69 -10.46 7.55
CA ARG A 194 3.00 -10.19 6.14
C ARG A 194 4.50 -10.28 5.87
N PHE A 195 4.88 -10.37 4.60
CA PHE A 195 6.26 -10.27 4.16
C PHE A 195 6.52 -8.88 3.55
N GLY A 196 6.82 -7.91 4.39
CA GLY A 196 7.20 -6.54 4.00
C GLY A 196 8.72 -6.39 3.82
N ALA A 197 9.13 -5.21 3.36
CA ALA A 197 10.56 -4.88 3.15
C ALA A 197 11.39 -4.95 4.44
N THR A 198 10.78 -4.74 5.60
CA THR A 198 11.42 -4.72 6.92
C THR A 198 11.32 -6.04 7.68
N THR A 199 10.61 -7.05 7.14
CA THR A 199 10.29 -8.30 7.86
C THR A 199 11.53 -9.05 8.34
N ALA A 200 12.54 -9.20 7.48
CA ALA A 200 13.76 -9.92 7.85
C ALA A 200 14.52 -9.20 8.99
N GLU A 201 14.63 -7.87 8.92
CA GLU A 201 15.27 -7.07 9.98
C GLU A 201 14.53 -7.16 11.30
N GLU A 202 13.19 -7.00 11.26
CA GLU A 202 12.32 -7.11 12.44
C GLU A 202 12.43 -8.50 13.07
N PHE A 203 12.40 -9.56 12.25
CA PHE A 203 12.53 -10.94 12.70
C PHE A 203 13.88 -11.19 13.37
N LEU A 204 14.98 -10.81 12.74
CA LEU A 204 16.33 -10.98 13.30
C LEU A 204 16.52 -10.23 14.62
N LYS A 205 15.93 -9.03 14.73
CA LYS A 205 15.94 -8.26 15.99
C LYS A 205 15.18 -9.00 17.08
N ALA A 206 13.95 -9.45 16.79
CA ALA A 206 13.13 -10.20 17.74
C ALA A 206 13.80 -11.51 18.15
N LEU A 207 14.37 -12.24 17.18
CA LEU A 207 15.09 -13.49 17.43
C LEU A 207 16.26 -13.29 18.41
N LYS A 208 17.10 -12.26 18.18
CA LYS A 208 18.21 -11.92 19.07
C LYS A 208 17.74 -11.55 20.48
N GLU A 209 16.64 -10.83 20.62
CA GLU A 209 16.07 -10.48 21.92
C GLU A 209 15.56 -11.72 22.69
N LEU A 210 14.89 -12.64 22.00
CA LEU A 210 14.43 -13.90 22.60
C LEU A 210 15.57 -14.82 22.96
N GLN A 211 16.62 -14.90 22.13
CA GLN A 211 17.84 -15.65 22.46
C GLN A 211 18.53 -15.13 23.73
N LYS A 212 18.61 -13.81 23.94
CA LYS A 212 19.11 -13.21 25.19
C LYS A 212 18.28 -13.61 26.41
N LYS A 213 16.97 -13.89 26.21
CA LYS A 213 16.07 -14.39 27.28
C LYS A 213 16.15 -15.90 27.47
N GLY A 214 17.06 -16.60 26.81
CA GLY A 214 17.31 -18.04 26.95
C GLY A 214 16.51 -18.92 26.00
N MET A 215 15.96 -18.35 24.91
CA MET A 215 15.28 -19.15 23.90
C MET A 215 16.20 -20.18 23.26
N LYS A 216 15.72 -21.39 23.09
CA LYS A 216 16.36 -22.52 22.40
C LYS A 216 15.51 -23.02 21.23
N ASP A 217 14.20 -22.97 21.40
CA ASP A 217 13.22 -23.46 20.46
C ASP A 217 12.34 -22.28 19.99
N LEU A 218 12.00 -22.22 18.70
CA LEU A 218 11.18 -21.17 18.11
C LEU A 218 9.88 -21.75 17.55
N LEU A 219 8.77 -21.14 17.92
CA LEU A 219 7.49 -21.30 17.26
C LEU A 219 7.25 -20.08 16.39
N LEU A 220 7.37 -20.28 15.05
CA LEU A 220 7.11 -19.26 14.05
C LEU A 220 5.68 -19.42 13.56
N ASP A 221 4.84 -18.40 13.80
CA ASP A 221 3.43 -18.40 13.42
C ASP A 221 3.23 -17.51 12.16
N LEU A 222 2.73 -18.15 11.11
CA LEU A 222 2.35 -17.52 9.84
C LEU A 222 0.83 -17.61 9.58
N GLN A 223 0.03 -17.93 10.60
CA GLN A 223 -1.44 -18.02 10.45
C GLN A 223 -2.02 -16.66 10.10
N GLY A 224 -2.81 -16.62 9.00
CA GLY A 224 -3.39 -15.39 8.49
C GLY A 224 -2.40 -14.47 7.75
N ASN A 225 -1.16 -14.93 7.51
CA ASN A 225 -0.22 -14.20 6.66
C ASN A 225 -0.71 -14.21 5.20
N GLY A 226 -1.02 -13.05 4.65
CA GLY A 226 -1.51 -12.86 3.28
C GLY A 226 -0.42 -12.88 2.20
N GLY A 227 0.86 -13.08 2.58
CA GLY A 227 1.99 -13.01 1.67
C GLY A 227 2.69 -11.65 1.70
N GLY A 228 3.23 -11.23 0.55
CA GLY A 228 3.96 -9.98 0.38
C GLY A 228 5.13 -10.11 -0.59
N TYR A 229 6.27 -9.49 -0.29
CA TYR A 229 7.46 -9.59 -1.14
C TYR A 229 8.10 -10.98 -1.08
N LEU A 230 8.27 -11.60 -2.25
CA LEU A 230 8.93 -12.89 -2.39
C LEU A 230 10.35 -12.87 -1.81
N ASN A 231 11.10 -11.81 -2.06
CA ASN A 231 12.46 -11.67 -1.53
C ASN A 231 12.48 -11.66 0.01
N ALA A 232 11.52 -10.99 0.66
CA ALA A 232 11.43 -10.98 2.12
C ALA A 232 11.14 -12.38 2.69
N ALA A 233 10.33 -13.19 1.99
CA ALA A 233 10.09 -14.58 2.37
C ALA A 233 11.34 -15.46 2.15
N ILE A 234 12.08 -15.23 1.06
CA ILE A 234 13.36 -15.92 0.79
C ILE A 234 14.40 -15.56 1.84
N ASP A 235 14.53 -14.28 2.18
CA ASP A 235 15.48 -13.81 3.19
C ASP A 235 15.18 -14.44 4.56
N LEU A 236 13.90 -14.50 4.94
CA LEU A 236 13.51 -15.20 6.18
C LEU A 236 13.81 -16.70 6.11
N ALA A 237 13.51 -17.38 5.00
CA ALA A 237 13.77 -18.80 4.84
C ALA A 237 15.26 -19.13 4.91
N ASN A 238 16.13 -18.25 4.42
CA ASN A 238 17.58 -18.39 4.48
C ASN A 238 18.13 -18.39 5.92
N GLU A 239 17.41 -17.83 6.89
CA GLU A 239 17.82 -17.90 8.30
C GLU A 239 17.70 -19.32 8.89
N PHE A 240 16.95 -20.21 8.23
CA PHE A 240 16.73 -21.60 8.67
C PHE A 240 17.42 -22.63 7.78
N LEU A 241 17.84 -22.23 6.58
CA LEU A 241 18.37 -23.13 5.58
C LEU A 241 19.89 -22.96 5.42
N GLN A 242 20.54 -24.03 5.00
CA GLN A 242 21.95 -23.96 4.62
C GLN A 242 22.11 -23.19 3.31
N GLN A 243 23.22 -22.49 3.15
CA GLN A 243 23.53 -21.75 1.93
C GLN A 243 23.43 -22.64 0.68
N LYS A 244 22.89 -22.07 -0.41
CA LYS A 244 22.72 -22.70 -1.74
C LYS A 244 21.59 -23.75 -1.85
N ASN A 245 20.71 -23.86 -0.89
CA ASN A 245 19.47 -24.63 -1.09
C ASN A 245 18.53 -23.89 -2.03
N LEU A 246 17.89 -24.65 -2.94
CA LEU A 246 16.81 -24.09 -3.75
C LEU A 246 15.58 -23.86 -2.87
N ILE A 247 15.10 -22.62 -2.81
CA ILE A 247 13.90 -22.24 -2.05
C ILE A 247 12.68 -22.18 -2.97
N VAL A 248 12.81 -21.49 -4.10
CA VAL A 248 11.72 -21.30 -5.07
C VAL A 248 12.31 -21.08 -6.47
N TYR A 249 11.57 -21.46 -7.49
CA TYR A 249 11.85 -21.13 -8.89
C TYR A 249 10.56 -20.67 -9.57
N THR A 250 10.68 -19.82 -10.58
CA THR A 250 9.58 -19.29 -11.40
C THR A 250 9.86 -19.57 -12.87
#